data_b2a18c1f6aa6701cbfaeccd89bab8627
#
_entry.id   b2a18c1f6aa6701cbfaeccd89bab8627
#
_cell.length_a   1.000
_cell.length_b   1.000
_cell.length_c   1.000
_cell.angle_alpha   90.00
_cell.angle_beta   90.00
_cell.angle_gamma   90.00
#
_symmetry.space_group_name_H-M   'P 1'
#
loop_
_entity.id
_entity.type
_entity.pdbx_description
1 polymer ?
#
loop_
_entity_poly.entity_id
_entity_poly.type
_entity_poly.pdbx_seq_one_letter_code
_entity_poly.pdbx_strand_id
1 'polypeptide(L)'
;MLKPLLLCSLVLASWSAVADDSYLLGAGDKISIRVFGQDDLALKTQLTDSGTINYPFLGSIKATGLTLKQLEQLIYQGLAGDYLIAPSVFVGIDEYRPFYIHGEVKKPGAYFYQPGMTVNQAVALAGGLTERASRDRIMIAREANKAEAENASLNSRVLAGDTVTILQRFF
;
A
#
# COMPACT_ATOMS: atom_id res chain seq x y z
N MET A 1 -53.15 11.02 -36.98
CA MET A 1 -52.79 10.48 -35.64
C MET A 1 -51.31 10.08 -35.67
N LEU A 2 -50.40 10.97 -35.26
CA LEU A 2 -48.99 10.71 -35.17
C LEU A 2 -48.64 10.28 -33.73
N LYS A 3 -48.02 9.11 -33.56
CA LYS A 3 -47.47 8.64 -32.27
C LYS A 3 -46.04 9.19 -32.11
N PRO A 4 -45.68 9.80 -30.98
CA PRO A 4 -44.30 10.20 -30.72
C PRO A 4 -43.45 8.98 -30.30
N LEU A 5 -42.34 8.79 -31.01
CA LEU A 5 -41.31 7.81 -30.70
C LEU A 5 -40.45 8.37 -29.55
N LEU A 6 -40.56 7.73 -28.39
CA LEU A 6 -39.74 8.06 -27.20
C LEU A 6 -38.34 7.47 -27.37
N LEU A 7 -37.38 8.31 -27.69
CA LEU A 7 -35.97 7.94 -27.79
C LEU A 7 -35.38 7.89 -26.37
N CYS A 8 -35.25 6.68 -25.81
CA CYS A 8 -34.61 6.46 -24.51
C CYS A 8 -33.09 6.47 -24.72
N SER A 9 -32.43 7.59 -24.45
CA SER A 9 -30.99 7.70 -24.48
C SER A 9 -30.39 7.03 -23.23
N LEU A 10 -29.80 5.86 -23.43
CA LEU A 10 -29.05 5.11 -22.41
C LEU A 10 -27.71 5.83 -22.15
N VAL A 11 -27.62 6.59 -21.07
CA VAL A 11 -26.35 7.20 -20.61
C VAL A 11 -25.51 6.10 -19.96
N LEU A 12 -24.54 5.58 -20.68
CA LEU A 12 -23.49 4.71 -20.14
C LEU A 12 -22.56 5.56 -19.25
N ALA A 13 -22.80 5.53 -17.95
CA ALA A 13 -21.86 6.07 -16.98
C ALA A 13 -20.61 5.17 -16.97
N SER A 14 -19.55 5.61 -17.65
CA SER A 14 -18.24 4.98 -17.57
C SER A 14 -17.69 5.20 -16.16
N TRP A 15 -17.75 4.19 -15.32
CA TRP A 15 -16.99 4.17 -14.06
C TRP A 15 -15.51 4.00 -14.43
N SER A 16 -14.80 5.12 -14.44
CA SER A 16 -13.35 5.08 -14.43
C SER A 16 -12.92 4.47 -13.10
N ALA A 17 -12.40 3.25 -13.13
CA ALA A 17 -11.70 2.69 -11.99
C ALA A 17 -10.46 3.56 -11.77
N VAL A 18 -10.53 4.47 -10.81
CA VAL A 18 -9.36 5.18 -10.30
C VAL A 18 -8.49 4.10 -9.64
N ALA A 19 -7.36 3.79 -10.23
CA ALA A 19 -6.32 3.02 -9.57
C ALA A 19 -6.03 3.72 -8.23
N ASP A 20 -6.08 2.96 -7.15
CA ASP A 20 -5.89 3.48 -5.78
C ASP A 20 -4.43 3.94 -5.63
N ASP A 21 -4.17 5.18 -6.02
CA ASP A 21 -2.87 5.87 -5.94
C ASP A 21 -2.59 6.34 -4.49
N SER A 22 -3.30 5.76 -3.53
CA SER A 22 -3.31 6.17 -2.13
C SER A 22 -2.24 5.51 -1.27
N TYR A 23 -1.52 4.50 -1.81
CA TYR A 23 -0.47 3.84 -1.03
C TYR A 23 0.70 4.79 -0.77
N LEU A 24 1.03 4.97 0.50
CA LEU A 24 2.18 5.76 0.93
C LEU A 24 3.37 4.84 1.23
N LEU A 25 4.48 5.12 0.57
CA LEU A 25 5.73 4.43 0.79
C LEU A 25 6.18 4.55 2.24
N GLY A 26 6.74 3.48 2.78
CA GLY A 26 7.27 3.45 4.15
C GLY A 26 8.57 2.64 4.24
N ALA A 27 9.22 2.75 5.41
CA ALA A 27 10.43 1.99 5.68
C ALA A 27 10.19 0.48 5.51
N GLY A 28 11.10 -0.19 4.81
CA GLY A 28 11.00 -1.62 4.53
C GLY A 28 10.36 -1.98 3.20
N ASP A 29 9.66 -1.06 2.52
CA ASP A 29 9.15 -1.31 1.16
C ASP A 29 10.31 -1.52 0.18
N LYS A 30 10.18 -2.51 -0.70
CA LYS A 30 11.11 -2.72 -1.81
C LYS A 30 10.52 -2.16 -3.08
N ILE A 31 11.26 -1.28 -3.73
CA ILE A 31 10.84 -0.60 -4.95
C ILE A 31 11.82 -0.82 -6.10
N SER A 32 11.31 -0.74 -7.30
CA SER A 32 12.11 -0.67 -8.52
C SER A 32 11.86 0.65 -9.23
N ILE A 33 12.94 1.30 -9.62
CA ILE A 33 12.95 2.55 -10.38
C ILE A 33 13.58 2.25 -11.73
N ARG A 34 12.94 2.72 -12.79
CA ARG A 34 13.45 2.60 -14.16
C ARG A 34 13.32 3.94 -14.88
N VAL A 35 14.34 4.28 -15.65
CA VAL A 35 14.30 5.43 -16.56
C VAL A 35 14.45 4.86 -17.97
N PHE A 36 13.44 5.06 -18.80
CA PHE A 36 13.43 4.50 -20.15
C PHE A 36 14.60 5.00 -20.98
N GLY A 37 15.32 4.06 -21.61
CA GLY A 37 16.51 4.35 -22.42
C GLY A 37 17.77 4.64 -21.59
N GLN A 38 17.75 4.43 -20.27
CA GLN A 38 18.87 4.66 -19.36
C GLN A 38 18.99 3.51 -18.35
N ASP A 39 19.54 2.39 -18.79
CA ASP A 39 19.64 1.18 -17.93
C ASP A 39 20.55 1.41 -16.72
N ASP A 40 21.55 2.30 -16.82
CA ASP A 40 22.46 2.68 -15.74
C ASP A 40 21.75 3.41 -14.59
N LEU A 41 20.55 3.93 -14.82
CA LEU A 41 19.71 4.58 -13.82
C LEU A 41 18.64 3.64 -13.24
N ALA A 42 18.61 2.38 -13.66
CA ALA A 42 17.72 1.39 -13.08
C ALA A 42 18.19 1.01 -11.68
N LEU A 43 17.29 1.08 -10.69
CA LEU A 43 17.59 0.78 -9.30
C LEU A 43 16.52 -0.11 -8.69
N LYS A 44 16.93 -1.19 -8.04
CA LYS A 44 16.09 -1.95 -7.11
C LYS A 44 16.65 -1.75 -5.71
N THR A 45 15.82 -1.25 -4.82
CA THR A 45 16.26 -0.90 -3.47
C THR A 45 15.14 -1.07 -2.46
N GLN A 46 15.53 -1.19 -1.20
CA GLN A 46 14.60 -1.17 -0.07
C GLN A 46 14.71 0.19 0.63
N LEU A 47 13.56 0.77 1.00
CA LEU A 47 13.55 1.98 1.81
C LEU A 47 14.18 1.68 3.16
N THR A 48 15.14 2.52 3.55
CA THR A 48 15.83 2.44 4.85
C THR A 48 14.88 2.76 6.01
N ASP A 49 15.32 2.52 7.23
CA ASP A 49 14.55 2.89 8.44
C ASP A 49 14.25 4.39 8.53
N SER A 50 15.16 5.23 7.97
CA SER A 50 14.89 6.67 7.81
C SER A 50 13.90 7.00 6.71
N GLY A 51 13.48 6.01 5.92
CA GLY A 51 12.57 6.18 4.80
C GLY A 51 13.21 6.84 3.59
N THR A 52 14.51 6.66 3.42
CA THR A 52 15.28 7.21 2.31
C THR A 52 15.76 6.11 1.36
N ILE A 53 16.01 6.51 0.12
CA ILE A 53 16.73 5.73 -0.88
C ILE A 53 17.95 6.53 -1.35
N ASN A 54 19.00 5.85 -1.78
CA ASN A 54 20.15 6.49 -2.42
C ASN A 54 20.04 6.26 -3.93
N TYR A 55 19.82 7.35 -4.69
CA TYR A 55 19.57 7.28 -6.13
C TYR A 55 20.73 7.91 -6.91
N PRO A 56 21.19 7.30 -8.03
CA PRO A 56 22.27 7.85 -8.84
C PRO A 56 22.02 9.32 -9.21
N PHE A 57 23.06 10.14 -9.17
CA PHE A 57 23.09 11.58 -9.41
C PHE A 57 22.34 12.45 -8.41
N LEU A 58 21.24 11.95 -7.82
CA LEU A 58 20.39 12.73 -6.90
C LEU A 58 20.74 12.51 -5.43
N GLY A 59 21.57 11.49 -5.13
CA GLY A 59 21.95 11.15 -3.76
C GLY A 59 20.78 10.63 -2.92
N SER A 60 20.68 11.06 -1.67
CA SER A 60 19.67 10.59 -0.73
C SER A 60 18.33 11.30 -0.95
N ILE A 61 17.28 10.51 -1.27
CA ILE A 61 15.92 10.98 -1.49
C ILE A 61 15.03 10.43 -0.37
N LYS A 62 14.25 11.29 0.30
CA LYS A 62 13.24 10.85 1.25
C LYS A 62 11.99 10.39 0.50
N ALA A 63 11.70 9.10 0.56
CA ALA A 63 10.59 8.48 -0.15
C ALA A 63 9.40 8.15 0.78
N THR A 64 9.61 8.03 2.10
CA THR A 64 8.53 7.76 3.07
C THR A 64 7.46 8.84 3.03
N GLY A 65 6.21 8.41 2.98
CA GLY A 65 5.04 9.29 2.95
C GLY A 65 4.71 9.82 1.56
N LEU A 66 5.49 9.49 0.54
CA LEU A 66 5.17 9.78 -0.85
C LEU A 66 4.38 8.63 -1.48
N THR A 67 3.51 8.96 -2.43
CA THR A 67 2.98 7.97 -3.37
C THR A 67 4.04 7.62 -4.42
N LEU A 68 3.84 6.51 -5.14
CA LEU A 68 4.73 6.14 -6.26
C LEU A 68 4.85 7.28 -7.27
N LYS A 69 3.72 7.87 -7.62
CA LYS A 69 3.66 8.98 -8.59
C LYS A 69 4.38 10.24 -8.10
N GLN A 70 4.30 10.55 -6.81
CA GLN A 70 5.06 11.67 -6.24
C GLN A 70 6.57 11.39 -6.28
N LEU A 71 6.98 10.15 -6.02
CA LEU A 71 8.39 9.77 -6.12
C LEU A 71 8.88 9.81 -7.58
N GLU A 72 8.08 9.32 -8.55
CA GLU A 72 8.38 9.47 -9.99
C GLU A 72 8.61 10.93 -10.36
N GLN A 73 7.69 11.82 -9.94
CA GLN A 73 7.77 13.25 -10.25
C GLN A 73 9.01 13.89 -9.62
N LEU A 74 9.37 13.51 -8.40
CA LEU A 74 10.56 14.02 -7.71
C LEU A 74 11.84 13.61 -8.44
N ILE A 75 11.94 12.33 -8.85
CA ILE A 75 13.09 11.83 -9.62
C ILE A 75 13.13 12.48 -11.01
N TYR A 76 11.98 12.62 -11.67
CA TYR A 76 11.87 13.33 -12.94
C TYR A 76 12.45 14.75 -12.86
N GLN A 77 12.02 15.53 -11.85
CA GLN A 77 12.48 16.90 -11.65
C GLN A 77 13.99 16.98 -11.37
N GLY A 78 14.52 16.01 -10.62
CA GLY A 78 15.94 15.97 -10.32
C GLY A 78 16.83 15.59 -11.52
N LEU A 79 16.30 14.79 -12.45
CA LEU A 79 17.06 14.37 -13.64
C LEU A 79 16.88 15.32 -14.83
N ALA A 80 15.74 16.01 -14.91
CA ALA A 80 15.40 16.85 -16.07
C ALA A 80 16.26 18.11 -16.09
N GLY A 81 16.80 18.42 -17.26
CA GLY A 81 17.62 19.59 -17.53
C GLY A 81 19.11 19.34 -17.37
N ASP A 82 19.57 19.02 -16.16
CA ASP A 82 21.01 18.87 -15.88
C ASP A 82 21.58 17.55 -16.39
N TYR A 83 20.79 16.49 -16.38
CA TYR A 83 21.24 15.13 -16.76
C TYR A 83 20.53 14.60 -18.01
N LEU A 84 19.22 14.82 -18.14
CA LEU A 84 18.40 14.33 -19.24
C LEU A 84 17.44 15.41 -19.74
N ILE A 85 17.17 15.45 -21.06
CA ILE A 85 16.27 16.46 -21.66
C ILE A 85 14.81 16.20 -21.28
N ALA A 86 14.35 14.93 -21.35
CA ALA A 86 12.97 14.52 -21.04
C ALA A 86 12.96 13.08 -20.52
N PRO A 87 13.35 12.83 -19.25
CA PRO A 87 13.39 11.50 -18.71
C PRO A 87 11.97 10.92 -18.56
N SER A 88 11.80 9.64 -18.91
CA SER A 88 10.57 8.89 -18.62
C SER A 88 10.84 7.97 -17.43
N VAL A 89 10.37 8.37 -16.25
CA VAL A 89 10.62 7.68 -14.98
C VAL A 89 9.42 6.81 -14.62
N PHE A 90 9.68 5.59 -14.19
CA PHE A 90 8.71 4.65 -13.65
C PHE A 90 9.18 4.14 -12.30
N VAL A 91 8.30 4.18 -11.29
CA VAL A 91 8.52 3.60 -9.97
C VAL A 91 7.46 2.54 -9.69
N GLY A 92 7.90 1.33 -9.37
CA GLY A 92 7.01 0.22 -8.99
C GLY A 92 7.35 -0.32 -7.60
N ILE A 93 6.39 -0.97 -6.96
CA ILE A 93 6.63 -1.73 -5.73
C ILE A 93 6.92 -3.18 -6.13
N ASP A 94 8.07 -3.68 -5.74
CA ASP A 94 8.44 -5.09 -5.89
C ASP A 94 7.92 -5.92 -4.70
N GLU A 95 7.98 -5.35 -3.49
CA GLU A 95 7.50 -6.02 -2.27
C GLU A 95 7.06 -4.96 -1.25
N TYR A 96 5.83 -5.13 -0.73
CA TYR A 96 5.32 -4.29 0.35
C TYR A 96 5.92 -4.72 1.68
N ARG A 97 6.12 -3.76 2.60
CA ARG A 97 6.48 -4.07 3.98
C ARG A 97 5.40 -4.94 4.63
N PRO A 98 5.77 -5.84 5.56
CA PRO A 98 4.82 -6.75 6.19
C PRO A 98 3.84 -6.00 7.09
N PHE A 99 2.69 -6.62 7.35
CA PHE A 99 1.84 -6.33 8.50
C PHE A 99 2.10 -7.37 9.60
N TYR A 100 1.66 -7.06 10.80
CA TYR A 100 1.82 -7.93 11.97
C TYR A 100 0.46 -8.35 12.50
N ILE A 101 0.33 -9.60 12.94
CA ILE A 101 -0.86 -10.10 13.60
C ILE A 101 -0.48 -10.91 14.83
N HIS A 102 -1.15 -10.65 15.94
CA HIS A 102 -0.93 -11.36 17.20
C HIS A 102 -2.21 -11.47 18.05
N GLY A 103 -2.08 -12.06 19.25
CA GLY A 103 -3.19 -12.38 20.12
C GLY A 103 -3.78 -13.75 19.81
N GLU A 104 -5.10 -13.88 19.79
CA GLU A 104 -5.81 -15.15 19.66
C GLU A 104 -5.91 -15.62 18.20
N VAL A 105 -4.73 -15.81 17.56
CA VAL A 105 -4.55 -16.47 16.27
C VAL A 105 -3.60 -17.67 16.42
N LYS A 106 -3.72 -18.65 15.54
CA LYS A 106 -2.93 -19.89 15.66
C LYS A 106 -1.45 -19.70 15.41
N LYS A 107 -1.09 -18.76 14.53
CA LYS A 107 0.30 -18.48 14.14
C LYS A 107 0.51 -16.97 14.14
N PRO A 108 0.77 -16.35 15.31
CA PRO A 108 1.12 -14.93 15.36
C PRO A 108 2.47 -14.66 14.67
N GLY A 109 2.61 -13.50 14.03
CA GLY A 109 3.84 -13.13 13.33
C GLY A 109 3.66 -12.00 12.33
N ALA A 110 4.70 -11.80 11.52
CA ALA A 110 4.73 -10.88 10.39
C ALA A 110 4.33 -11.62 9.11
N TYR A 111 3.50 -10.99 8.28
CA TYR A 111 2.99 -11.56 7.04
C TYR A 111 3.09 -10.56 5.91
N PHE A 112 3.28 -11.06 4.69
CA PHE A 112 3.30 -10.23 3.50
C PHE A 112 1.96 -9.53 3.30
N TYR A 113 2.02 -8.21 3.13
CA TYR A 113 0.84 -7.44 2.81
C TYR A 113 0.45 -7.59 1.34
N GLN A 114 -0.85 -7.64 1.08
CA GLN A 114 -1.42 -7.58 -0.26
C GLN A 114 -2.45 -6.44 -0.33
N PRO A 115 -2.42 -5.60 -1.38
CA PRO A 115 -3.39 -4.52 -1.54
C PRO A 115 -4.84 -5.01 -1.45
N GLY A 116 -5.66 -4.26 -0.69
CA GLY A 116 -7.06 -4.60 -0.49
C GLY A 116 -7.35 -5.68 0.56
N MET A 117 -6.32 -6.20 1.25
CA MET A 117 -6.46 -7.22 2.28
C MET A 117 -7.34 -6.77 3.44
N THR A 118 -8.14 -7.71 3.96
CA THR A 118 -8.96 -7.53 5.17
C THR A 118 -8.39 -8.28 6.36
N VAL A 119 -8.84 -7.93 7.57
CA VAL A 119 -8.50 -8.65 8.81
C VAL A 119 -8.85 -10.14 8.70
N ASN A 120 -9.97 -10.49 8.07
CA ASN A 120 -10.35 -11.90 7.88
C ASN A 120 -9.30 -12.66 7.06
N GLN A 121 -8.76 -12.06 6.01
CA GLN A 121 -7.68 -12.66 5.21
C GLN A 121 -6.37 -12.73 6.01
N ALA A 122 -6.06 -11.71 6.79
CA ALA A 122 -4.90 -11.72 7.69
C ALA A 122 -4.99 -12.84 8.73
N VAL A 123 -6.16 -13.04 9.33
CA VAL A 123 -6.45 -14.16 10.24
C VAL A 123 -6.29 -15.50 9.53
N ALA A 124 -6.76 -15.64 8.29
CA ALA A 124 -6.60 -16.87 7.51
C ALA A 124 -5.12 -17.20 7.27
N LEU A 125 -4.30 -16.21 6.91
CA LEU A 125 -2.84 -16.36 6.78
C LEU A 125 -2.20 -16.83 8.10
N ALA A 126 -2.67 -16.29 9.24
CA ALA A 126 -2.23 -16.70 10.58
C ALA A 126 -2.79 -18.05 11.04
N GLY A 127 -3.35 -18.85 10.13
CA GLY A 127 -3.87 -20.21 10.42
C GLY A 127 -5.24 -20.23 11.09
N GLY A 128 -5.94 -19.09 11.13
CA GLY A 128 -7.26 -18.94 11.74
C GLY A 128 -7.24 -18.50 13.20
N LEU A 129 -8.42 -18.22 13.73
CA LEU A 129 -8.63 -17.88 15.14
C LEU A 129 -8.43 -19.07 16.06
N THR A 130 -8.03 -18.82 17.31
CA THR A 130 -8.07 -19.82 18.38
C THR A 130 -9.51 -19.99 18.90
N GLU A 131 -9.74 -21.03 19.71
CA GLU A 131 -11.04 -21.26 20.37
C GLU A 131 -11.40 -20.14 21.36
N ARG A 132 -10.41 -19.40 21.85
CA ARG A 132 -10.56 -18.32 22.82
C ARG A 132 -10.76 -16.95 22.18
N ALA A 133 -10.61 -16.85 20.86
CA ALA A 133 -10.70 -15.59 20.14
C ALA A 133 -12.08 -14.96 20.20
N SER A 134 -12.13 -13.66 20.34
CA SER A 134 -13.33 -12.84 20.08
C SER A 134 -13.35 -12.39 18.62
N ARG A 135 -14.48 -12.53 17.96
CA ARG A 135 -14.68 -12.03 16.59
C ARG A 135 -15.01 -10.54 16.55
N ASP A 136 -15.43 -9.99 17.68
CA ASP A 136 -15.91 -8.60 17.80
C ASP A 136 -14.90 -7.70 18.52
N ARG A 137 -13.83 -8.27 19.08
CA ARG A 137 -12.80 -7.56 19.82
C ARG A 137 -11.48 -7.62 19.07
N ILE A 138 -11.42 -6.87 18.02
CA ILE A 138 -10.26 -6.75 17.13
C ILE A 138 -9.78 -5.31 17.21
N MET A 139 -8.47 -5.15 17.33
CA MET A 139 -7.81 -3.84 17.35
C MET A 139 -6.81 -3.77 16.20
N ILE A 140 -6.68 -2.60 15.60
CA ILE A 140 -5.63 -2.31 14.61
C ILE A 140 -4.87 -1.08 15.08
N ALA A 141 -3.56 -1.23 15.26
CA ALA A 141 -2.66 -0.10 15.41
C ALA A 141 -2.07 0.21 14.03
N ARG A 142 -2.36 1.40 13.52
CA ARG A 142 -1.86 1.87 12.23
C ARG A 142 -0.38 2.23 12.34
N GLU A 143 0.39 1.99 11.29
CA GLU A 143 1.81 2.33 11.30
C GLU A 143 2.05 3.82 11.55
N ALA A 144 1.20 4.68 10.99
CA ALA A 144 1.28 6.14 11.16
C ALA A 144 1.02 6.58 12.62
N ASN A 145 0.28 5.79 13.41
CA ASN A 145 -0.05 6.09 14.80
C ASN A 145 -0.05 4.81 15.66
N LYS A 146 1.14 4.22 15.84
CA LYS A 146 1.31 2.96 16.59
C LYS A 146 0.89 3.04 18.07
N ALA A 147 0.78 4.24 18.62
CA ALA A 147 0.39 4.46 20.01
C ALA A 147 -1.12 4.29 20.25
N GLU A 148 -1.93 4.43 19.21
CA GLU A 148 -3.40 4.36 19.32
C GLU A 148 -3.92 3.21 18.47
N ALA A 149 -4.45 2.18 19.12
CA ALA A 149 -5.13 1.09 18.45
C ALA A 149 -6.64 1.42 18.35
N GLU A 150 -7.19 1.31 17.16
CA GLU A 150 -8.61 1.51 16.86
C GLU A 150 -9.38 0.19 16.85
N ASN A 151 -10.67 0.24 17.20
CA ASN A 151 -11.55 -0.92 17.06
C ASN A 151 -11.74 -1.27 15.60
N ALA A 152 -11.66 -2.55 15.28
CA ALA A 152 -11.80 -3.08 13.95
C ALA A 152 -12.76 -4.27 13.90
N SER A 153 -13.12 -4.68 12.70
CA SER A 153 -13.89 -5.88 12.42
C SER A 153 -13.12 -6.80 11.46
N LEU A 154 -13.62 -8.00 11.24
CA LEU A 154 -13.06 -8.93 10.25
C LEU A 154 -13.07 -8.36 8.83
N ASN A 155 -13.97 -7.41 8.53
CA ASN A 155 -14.07 -6.76 7.22
C ASN A 155 -13.22 -5.49 7.12
N SER A 156 -12.60 -5.03 8.21
CA SER A 156 -11.72 -3.86 8.20
C SER A 156 -10.50 -4.12 7.31
N ARG A 157 -10.08 -3.10 6.57
CA ARG A 157 -8.87 -3.17 5.74
C ARG A 157 -7.62 -3.17 6.63
N VAL A 158 -6.68 -4.02 6.28
CA VAL A 158 -5.32 -4.02 6.81
C VAL A 158 -4.44 -3.29 5.81
N LEU A 159 -3.52 -2.48 6.30
CA LEU A 159 -2.52 -1.78 5.50
C LEU A 159 -1.11 -2.34 5.78
N ALA A 160 -0.18 -2.08 4.90
CA ALA A 160 1.22 -2.43 5.13
C ALA A 160 1.76 -1.70 6.38
N GLY A 161 2.46 -2.41 7.25
CA GLY A 161 2.98 -1.89 8.51
C GLY A 161 1.99 -1.90 9.68
N ASP A 162 0.72 -2.21 9.46
CA ASP A 162 -0.28 -2.31 10.52
C ASP A 162 0.02 -3.46 11.49
N THR A 163 -0.46 -3.29 12.72
CA THR A 163 -0.47 -4.36 13.73
C THR A 163 -1.91 -4.70 14.10
N VAL A 164 -2.33 -5.92 13.77
CA VAL A 164 -3.66 -6.46 14.09
C VAL A 164 -3.58 -7.26 15.38
N THR A 165 -4.44 -6.95 16.34
CA THR A 165 -4.54 -7.66 17.63
C THR A 165 -5.91 -8.31 17.75
N ILE A 166 -5.94 -9.64 17.88
CA ILE A 166 -7.17 -10.38 18.16
C ILE A 166 -7.25 -10.62 19.66
N LEU A 167 -8.26 -10.04 20.31
CA LEU A 167 -8.43 -10.16 21.75
C LEU A 167 -9.21 -11.44 22.11
N GLN A 168 -9.00 -11.87 23.34
CA GLN A 168 -9.74 -13.00 23.91
C GLN A 168 -11.19 -12.60 24.19
N ARG A 169 -12.14 -13.53 23.98
CA ARG A 169 -13.51 -13.36 24.45
C ARG A 169 -13.57 -13.40 25.99
N PHE A 170 -14.45 -12.60 26.56
CA PHE A 170 -14.84 -12.79 27.96
C PHE A 170 -15.88 -13.88 28.05
N PHE A 171 -15.81 -14.63 29.13
CA PHE A 171 -16.82 -15.63 29.48
C PHE A 171 -18.01 -14.95 30.14
#